data_24ba8de2a7af5248f23ed99242bd21f8
#
_entry.id   24ba8de2a7af5248f23ed99242bd21f8
#
_cell.length_a   1.000
_cell.length_b   1.000
_cell.length_c   1.000
_cell.angle_alpha   90.00
_cell.angle_beta   90.00
_cell.angle_gamma   90.00
#
_symmetry.space_group_name_H-M   'P 1'
#
loop_
_entity.id
_entity.type
_entity.pdbx_description
1 polymer ?
#
loop_
_entity_poly.entity_id
_entity_poly.type
_entity_poly.pdbx_seq_one_letter_code
_entity_poly.pdbx_strand_id
1 'polypeptide(L)'
;MLVLALSLGASAVSSLISFVGSLTKPGGLKDQAATLNGSYAPGRPWLDLAWQMFGIATALVPVALVAHLLIREGAGLRTIGFDRTRPWSDLGRGTLVAAGIGSAGLAFYLVARASGFNLTVVPESLPEVWWKFPVLILSAAENSVVEEVIVVAYLLRRLDQLGWSPMASLVASSVLRGSYHLYQGIGGFIGNMVMGVVFVLLYRRWGRVGPLVVAHTLLDIGAFVGYALLAGKVDWLPTP
;
A
#
# COMPACT_ATOMS: atom_id res chain seq x y z
N MET A 1 13.40 14.70 -2.92
CA MET A 1 12.52 15.10 -1.78
C MET A 1 11.13 15.54 -2.22
N LEU A 2 10.96 16.41 -3.27
CA LEU A 2 9.61 16.82 -3.73
C LEU A 2 8.68 15.67 -4.11
N VAL A 3 9.18 14.61 -4.76
CA VAL A 3 8.37 13.42 -5.08
C VAL A 3 7.68 12.85 -3.82
N LEU A 4 8.46 12.66 -2.74
CA LEU A 4 7.93 12.14 -1.47
C LEU A 4 6.98 13.15 -0.80
N ALA A 5 7.34 14.42 -0.79
CA ALA A 5 6.51 15.45 -0.15
C ALA A 5 5.13 15.61 -0.81
N LEU A 6 5.06 15.44 -2.14
CA LEU A 6 3.82 15.56 -2.93
C LEU A 6 3.07 14.23 -3.10
N SER A 7 3.56 13.13 -2.51
CA SER A 7 2.92 11.81 -2.59
C SER A 7 2.78 11.20 -1.19
N LEU A 8 3.49 10.15 -0.92
CA LEU A 8 3.37 9.39 0.34
C LEU A 8 3.79 10.15 1.60
N GLY A 9 4.61 11.20 1.48
CA GLY A 9 4.87 12.14 2.58
C GLY A 9 3.64 12.97 2.96
N ALA A 10 2.91 13.48 1.97
CA ALA A 10 1.62 14.15 2.23
C ALA A 10 0.59 13.16 2.80
N SER A 11 0.56 11.93 2.28
CA SER A 11 -0.31 10.87 2.82
C SER A 11 0.01 10.54 4.28
N ALA A 12 1.29 10.54 4.68
CA ALA A 12 1.69 10.33 6.08
C ALA A 12 1.16 11.44 6.99
N VAL A 13 1.25 12.71 6.57
CA VAL A 13 0.69 13.85 7.33
C VAL A 13 -0.84 13.73 7.43
N SER A 14 -1.53 13.46 6.31
CA SER A 14 -2.98 13.26 6.29
C SER A 14 -3.41 12.10 7.19
N SER A 15 -2.67 11.00 7.16
CA SER A 15 -2.91 9.82 8.00
C SER A 15 -2.78 10.15 9.49
N LEU A 16 -1.76 10.93 9.88
CA LEU A 16 -1.59 11.40 11.26
C LEU A 16 -2.76 12.28 11.70
N ILE A 17 -3.18 13.23 10.88
CA ILE A 17 -4.32 14.10 11.17
C ILE A 17 -5.60 13.25 11.33
N SER A 18 -5.84 12.31 10.45
CA SER A 18 -6.98 11.38 10.51
C SER A 18 -6.96 10.54 11.78
N PHE A 19 -5.79 10.05 12.17
CA PHE A 19 -5.63 9.25 13.39
C PHE A 19 -5.90 10.07 14.65
N VAL A 20 -5.37 11.30 14.74
CA VAL A 20 -5.69 12.24 15.85
C VAL A 20 -7.19 12.52 15.88
N GLY A 21 -7.84 12.72 14.72
CA GLY A 21 -9.29 12.84 14.61
C GLY A 21 -10.03 11.62 15.17
N SER A 22 -9.55 10.42 14.88
CA SER A 22 -10.14 9.18 15.41
C SER A 22 -9.95 9.01 16.91
N LEU A 23 -8.81 9.43 17.47
CA LEU A 23 -8.58 9.41 18.93
C LEU A 23 -9.48 10.37 19.70
N THR A 24 -9.92 11.46 19.07
CA THR A 24 -10.76 12.50 19.70
C THR A 24 -12.26 12.25 19.55
N LYS A 25 -12.70 11.26 18.78
CA LYS A 25 -14.11 10.88 18.66
C LYS A 25 -14.59 10.11 19.89
N PRO A 26 -15.87 10.29 20.29
CA PRO A 26 -16.49 9.44 21.29
C PRO A 26 -16.44 7.96 20.86
N GLY A 27 -16.25 7.05 21.82
CA GLY A 27 -16.03 5.63 21.55
C GLY A 27 -14.56 5.29 21.37
N GLY A 28 -14.22 4.02 21.22
CA GLY A 28 -12.86 3.55 21.00
C GLY A 28 -12.52 3.47 19.52
N LEU A 29 -11.23 3.23 19.21
CA LEU A 29 -10.80 2.99 17.83
C LEU A 29 -11.51 1.78 17.20
N LYS A 30 -11.81 0.74 17.99
CA LYS A 30 -12.54 -0.46 17.57
C LYS A 30 -13.96 -0.19 17.05
N ASP A 31 -14.58 0.91 17.50
CA ASP A 31 -15.96 1.29 17.14
C ASP A 31 -15.98 2.17 15.87
N GLN A 32 -14.84 2.39 15.25
CA GLN A 32 -14.68 3.20 14.04
C GLN A 32 -14.17 2.33 12.89
N ALA A 33 -14.48 2.74 11.65
CA ALA A 33 -14.03 2.06 10.43
C ALA A 33 -13.17 2.96 9.56
N ALA A 34 -12.20 2.36 8.88
CA ALA A 34 -11.40 2.97 7.82
C ALA A 34 -11.67 2.22 6.51
N THR A 35 -12.35 2.87 5.57
CA THR A 35 -12.61 2.31 4.24
C THR A 35 -11.48 2.67 3.29
N LEU A 36 -10.95 1.67 2.57
CA LEU A 36 -9.83 1.86 1.64
C LEU A 36 -10.34 2.24 0.23
N ASN A 37 -11.23 1.43 -0.33
CA ASN A 37 -11.80 1.63 -1.66
C ASN A 37 -13.31 1.90 -1.54
N GLY A 38 -13.68 3.16 -1.52
CA GLY A 38 -15.07 3.59 -1.45
C GLY A 38 -15.58 4.19 -2.75
N SER A 39 -16.91 4.28 -2.88
CA SER A 39 -17.54 4.97 -4.00
C SER A 39 -17.40 6.49 -3.87
N TYR A 40 -17.00 7.16 -4.93
CA TYR A 40 -16.92 8.62 -5.04
C TYR A 40 -18.24 9.25 -5.53
N ALA A 41 -19.12 8.45 -6.14
CA ALA A 41 -20.40 8.92 -6.69
C ALA A 41 -21.51 7.88 -6.48
N PRO A 42 -21.98 7.68 -5.23
CA PRO A 42 -23.02 6.71 -4.92
C PRO A 42 -24.26 6.89 -5.81
N GLY A 43 -24.82 5.79 -6.32
CA GLY A 43 -25.97 5.79 -7.22
C GLY A 43 -25.69 6.21 -8.67
N ARG A 44 -24.44 6.55 -9.03
CA ARG A 44 -24.04 6.97 -10.37
C ARG A 44 -22.85 6.14 -10.90
N PRO A 45 -23.04 4.88 -11.31
CA PRO A 45 -21.96 3.92 -11.56
C PRO A 45 -20.92 4.38 -12.60
N TRP A 46 -21.32 5.05 -13.68
CA TRP A 46 -20.40 5.52 -14.70
C TRP A 46 -19.56 6.71 -14.26
N LEU A 47 -20.15 7.60 -13.47
CA LEU A 47 -19.41 8.71 -12.89
C LEU A 47 -18.44 8.21 -11.80
N ASP A 48 -18.85 7.22 -11.03
CA ASP A 48 -17.99 6.57 -10.04
C ASP A 48 -16.80 5.88 -10.72
N LEU A 49 -17.05 5.10 -11.79
CA LEU A 49 -15.97 4.52 -12.60
C LEU A 49 -14.99 5.58 -13.11
N ALA A 50 -15.51 6.70 -13.63
CA ALA A 50 -14.66 7.79 -14.11
C ALA A 50 -13.76 8.36 -12.98
N TRP A 51 -14.29 8.54 -11.79
CA TRP A 51 -13.50 8.97 -10.62
C TRP A 51 -12.49 7.92 -10.17
N GLN A 52 -12.84 6.63 -10.15
CA GLN A 52 -11.91 5.54 -9.83
C GLN A 52 -10.73 5.53 -10.82
N MET A 53 -11.02 5.58 -12.11
CA MET A 53 -9.98 5.60 -13.16
C MET A 53 -9.12 6.87 -13.10
N PHE A 54 -9.72 8.02 -12.82
CA PHE A 54 -9.00 9.28 -12.63
C PHE A 54 -8.07 9.21 -11.41
N GLY A 55 -8.55 8.65 -10.29
CA GLY A 55 -7.77 8.43 -9.07
C GLY A 55 -6.53 7.56 -9.35
N ILE A 56 -6.73 6.39 -9.95
CA ILE A 56 -5.65 5.47 -10.34
C ILE A 56 -4.63 6.16 -11.27
N ALA A 57 -5.11 6.88 -12.28
CA ALA A 57 -4.22 7.56 -13.22
C ALA A 57 -3.39 8.66 -12.54
N THR A 58 -4.01 9.47 -11.67
CA THR A 58 -3.32 10.56 -10.97
C THR A 58 -2.37 10.06 -9.90
N ALA A 59 -2.66 8.98 -9.22
CA ALA A 59 -1.77 8.36 -8.24
C ALA A 59 -0.47 7.82 -8.89
N LEU A 60 -0.50 7.45 -10.18
CA LEU A 60 0.70 7.04 -10.92
C LEU A 60 1.59 8.20 -11.39
N VAL A 61 1.15 9.46 -11.31
CA VAL A 61 1.94 10.61 -11.73
C VAL A 61 3.29 10.72 -11.00
N PRO A 62 3.38 10.55 -9.67
CA PRO A 62 4.67 10.54 -8.98
C PRO A 62 5.62 9.43 -9.45
N VAL A 63 5.08 8.27 -9.87
CA VAL A 63 5.89 7.18 -10.45
C VAL A 63 6.45 7.58 -11.81
N ALA A 64 5.64 8.22 -12.66
CA ALA A 64 6.10 8.78 -13.93
C ALA A 64 7.18 9.85 -13.73
N LEU A 65 7.06 10.68 -12.68
CA LEU A 65 8.09 11.65 -12.31
C LEU A 65 9.38 10.94 -11.86
N VAL A 66 9.30 9.88 -11.06
CA VAL A 66 10.47 9.06 -10.70
C VAL A 66 11.13 8.48 -11.94
N ALA A 67 10.37 7.92 -12.87
CA ALA A 67 10.89 7.39 -14.13
C ALA A 67 11.63 8.49 -14.93
N HIS A 68 11.03 9.68 -15.06
CA HIS A 68 11.64 10.82 -15.73
C HIS A 68 12.97 11.25 -15.07
N LEU A 69 13.00 11.36 -13.73
CA LEU A 69 14.20 11.74 -13.00
C LEU A 69 15.32 10.71 -13.16
N LEU A 70 15.00 9.41 -13.13
CA LEU A 70 15.98 8.35 -13.36
C LEU A 70 16.54 8.40 -14.79
N ILE A 71 15.68 8.63 -15.80
CA ILE A 71 16.12 8.76 -17.19
C ILE A 71 17.05 9.95 -17.38
N ARG A 72 16.76 11.08 -16.75
CA ARG A 72 17.64 12.26 -16.78
C ARG A 72 19.03 12.04 -16.17
N GLU A 73 19.15 11.05 -15.28
CA GLU A 73 20.44 10.63 -14.68
C GLU A 73 21.19 9.59 -15.53
N GLY A 74 20.73 9.32 -16.76
CA GLY A 74 21.27 8.23 -17.59
C GLY A 74 20.91 6.84 -17.11
N ALA A 75 19.99 6.74 -16.15
CA ALA A 75 19.45 5.51 -15.59
C ALA A 75 18.08 5.18 -16.22
N GLY A 76 17.26 4.45 -15.57
CA GLY A 76 15.88 4.17 -15.95
C GLY A 76 15.26 3.21 -14.94
N LEU A 77 14.03 2.84 -15.11
CA LEU A 77 13.35 1.92 -14.21
C LEU A 77 14.06 0.55 -14.09
N ARG A 78 14.86 0.16 -15.07
CA ARG A 78 15.69 -1.06 -15.01
C ARG A 78 16.73 -1.00 -13.89
N THR A 79 17.25 0.17 -13.55
CA THR A 79 18.27 0.31 -12.51
C THR A 79 17.75 0.03 -11.11
N ILE A 80 16.43 0.11 -10.92
CA ILE A 80 15.74 -0.27 -9.69
C ILE A 80 15.11 -1.66 -9.80
N GLY A 81 15.39 -2.39 -10.89
CA GLY A 81 14.82 -3.71 -11.13
C GLY A 81 13.33 -3.72 -11.40
N PHE A 82 12.80 -2.63 -11.98
CA PHE A 82 11.44 -2.57 -12.51
C PHE A 82 11.47 -2.74 -14.02
N ASP A 83 11.57 -3.98 -14.47
CA ASP A 83 11.68 -4.37 -15.87
C ASP A 83 11.10 -5.79 -16.10
N ARG A 84 11.02 -6.19 -17.36
CA ARG A 84 10.49 -7.51 -17.78
C ARG A 84 11.57 -8.56 -18.04
N THR A 85 12.79 -8.41 -17.49
CA THR A 85 13.90 -9.34 -17.78
C THR A 85 13.76 -10.68 -17.05
N ARG A 86 13.06 -10.72 -15.91
CA ARG A 86 12.91 -11.92 -15.07
C ARG A 86 11.47 -12.12 -14.57
N PRO A 87 10.44 -12.10 -15.43
CA PRO A 87 9.04 -12.04 -15.01
C PRO A 87 8.62 -13.23 -14.14
N TRP A 88 9.04 -14.43 -14.49
CA TRP A 88 8.69 -15.65 -13.74
C TRP A 88 9.39 -15.73 -12.38
N SER A 89 10.64 -15.25 -12.29
CA SER A 89 11.34 -15.15 -11.01
C SER A 89 10.70 -14.09 -10.10
N ASP A 90 10.33 -12.95 -10.67
CA ASP A 90 9.67 -11.88 -9.93
C ASP A 90 8.28 -12.35 -9.45
N LEU A 91 7.52 -13.05 -10.29
CA LEU A 91 6.23 -13.63 -9.92
C LEU A 91 6.38 -14.67 -8.80
N GLY A 92 7.28 -15.64 -8.94
CA GLY A 92 7.46 -16.72 -7.96
C GLY A 92 7.92 -16.17 -6.59
N ARG A 93 8.92 -15.26 -6.58
CA ARG A 93 9.39 -14.62 -5.34
C ARG A 93 8.29 -13.76 -4.70
N GLY A 94 7.58 -12.97 -5.52
CA GLY A 94 6.50 -12.14 -5.04
C GLY A 94 5.37 -12.96 -4.41
N THR A 95 4.97 -14.05 -5.05
CA THR A 95 3.93 -14.95 -4.51
C THR A 95 4.32 -15.57 -3.17
N LEU A 96 5.58 -16.04 -3.04
CA LEU A 96 6.08 -16.60 -1.77
C LEU A 96 6.09 -15.55 -0.65
N VAL A 97 6.53 -14.32 -0.97
CA VAL A 97 6.52 -13.22 0.00
C VAL A 97 5.09 -12.84 0.37
N ALA A 98 4.18 -12.75 -0.60
CA ALA A 98 2.76 -12.47 -0.35
C ALA A 98 2.13 -13.52 0.56
N ALA A 99 2.39 -14.81 0.32
CA ALA A 99 1.87 -15.89 1.16
C ALA A 99 2.36 -15.78 2.62
N GLY A 100 3.67 -15.54 2.81
CA GLY A 100 4.25 -15.42 4.15
C GLY A 100 3.76 -14.18 4.89
N ILE A 101 3.84 -13.00 4.26
CA ILE A 101 3.41 -11.73 4.89
C ILE A 101 1.89 -11.70 5.06
N GLY A 102 1.13 -12.17 4.06
CA GLY A 102 -0.33 -12.16 4.10
C GLY A 102 -0.89 -12.99 5.24
N SER A 103 -0.36 -14.20 5.45
CA SER A 103 -0.78 -15.06 6.57
C SER A 103 -0.47 -14.44 7.92
N ALA A 104 0.76 -13.95 8.10
CA ALA A 104 1.18 -13.31 9.35
C ALA A 104 0.44 -11.97 9.59
N GLY A 105 0.27 -11.18 8.54
CA GLY A 105 -0.41 -9.88 8.57
C GLY A 105 -1.89 -10.01 8.92
N LEU A 106 -2.59 -10.98 8.36
CA LEU A 106 -3.98 -11.27 8.69
C LEU A 106 -4.13 -11.67 10.16
N ALA A 107 -3.29 -12.60 10.64
CA ALA A 107 -3.29 -13.00 12.05
C ALA A 107 -3.03 -11.80 12.97
N PHE A 108 -2.04 -10.97 12.65
CA PHE A 108 -1.74 -9.75 13.40
C PHE A 108 -2.91 -8.75 13.40
N TYR A 109 -3.54 -8.52 12.24
CA TYR A 109 -4.70 -7.64 12.13
C TYR A 109 -5.86 -8.07 13.03
N LEU A 110 -6.19 -9.36 13.02
CA LEU A 110 -7.27 -9.89 13.86
C LEU A 110 -6.98 -9.69 15.36
N VAL A 111 -5.74 -9.91 15.79
CA VAL A 111 -5.31 -9.66 17.17
C VAL A 111 -5.36 -8.17 17.51
N ALA A 112 -4.81 -7.30 16.65
CA ALA A 112 -4.78 -5.85 16.88
C ALA A 112 -6.18 -5.24 16.97
N ARG A 113 -7.11 -5.72 16.11
CA ARG A 113 -8.52 -5.32 16.16
C ARG A 113 -9.20 -5.81 17.43
N ALA A 114 -9.03 -7.08 17.80
CA ALA A 114 -9.61 -7.64 19.03
C ALA A 114 -9.11 -6.93 20.29
N SER A 115 -7.86 -6.46 20.29
CA SER A 115 -7.25 -5.71 21.38
C SER A 115 -7.63 -4.21 21.43
N GLY A 116 -8.38 -3.71 20.44
CA GLY A 116 -8.81 -2.30 20.37
C GLY A 116 -7.74 -1.31 19.90
N PHE A 117 -6.58 -1.78 19.43
CA PHE A 117 -5.49 -0.93 18.92
C PHE A 117 -5.67 -0.51 17.46
N ASN A 118 -6.67 -1.06 16.78
CA ASN A 118 -6.92 -0.82 15.36
C ASN A 118 -8.37 -0.43 15.11
N LEU A 119 -8.59 0.41 14.08
CA LEU A 119 -9.91 0.59 13.52
C LEU A 119 -10.36 -0.69 12.80
N THR A 120 -11.66 -0.82 12.58
CA THR A 120 -12.18 -1.82 11.65
C THR A 120 -11.80 -1.41 10.23
N VAL A 121 -10.88 -2.13 9.60
CA VAL A 121 -10.53 -1.89 8.20
C VAL A 121 -11.58 -2.52 7.31
N VAL A 122 -12.20 -1.71 6.46
CA VAL A 122 -13.13 -2.12 5.39
C VAL A 122 -12.40 -1.98 4.06
N PRO A 123 -11.87 -3.06 3.49
CA PRO A 123 -11.02 -2.99 2.30
C PRO A 123 -11.71 -2.43 1.08
N GLU A 124 -13.04 -2.62 0.95
CA GLU A 124 -13.83 -2.05 -0.13
C GLU A 124 -15.29 -1.83 0.29
N SER A 125 -15.94 -0.86 -0.33
CA SER A 125 -17.38 -0.58 -0.22
C SER A 125 -17.96 -0.09 -1.55
N LEU A 126 -17.46 -0.62 -2.67
CA LEU A 126 -17.95 -0.30 -3.99
C LEU A 126 -19.31 -0.97 -4.25
N PRO A 127 -20.18 -0.35 -5.07
CA PRO A 127 -21.46 -0.94 -5.44
C PRO A 127 -21.26 -2.25 -6.24
N GLU A 128 -22.30 -3.09 -6.26
CA GLU A 128 -22.32 -4.34 -7.05
C GLU A 128 -22.51 -4.00 -8.53
N VAL A 129 -21.40 -3.76 -9.24
CA VAL A 129 -21.32 -3.41 -10.65
C VAL A 129 -20.26 -4.25 -11.36
N TRP A 130 -20.39 -4.43 -12.67
CA TRP A 130 -19.50 -5.30 -13.46
C TRP A 130 -18.02 -4.89 -13.41
N TRP A 131 -17.71 -3.61 -13.23
CA TRP A 131 -16.34 -3.11 -13.17
C TRP A 131 -15.71 -3.17 -11.76
N LYS A 132 -16.44 -3.57 -10.72
CA LYS A 132 -15.96 -3.62 -9.33
C LYS A 132 -14.63 -4.38 -9.21
N PHE A 133 -14.60 -5.64 -9.62
CA PHE A 133 -13.38 -6.44 -9.52
C PHE A 133 -12.23 -5.93 -10.40
N PRO A 134 -12.42 -5.58 -11.68
CA PRO A 134 -11.38 -4.92 -12.46
C PRO A 134 -10.78 -3.68 -11.78
N VAL A 135 -11.59 -2.80 -11.20
CA VAL A 135 -11.11 -1.60 -10.50
C VAL A 135 -10.34 -1.97 -9.24
N LEU A 136 -10.82 -2.89 -8.42
CA LEU A 136 -10.10 -3.35 -7.22
C LEU A 136 -8.73 -3.94 -7.55
N ILE A 137 -8.61 -4.71 -8.63
CA ILE A 137 -7.33 -5.26 -9.09
C ILE A 137 -6.41 -4.14 -9.61
N LEU A 138 -6.94 -3.17 -10.35
CA LEU A 138 -6.15 -2.03 -10.83
C LEU A 138 -5.68 -1.15 -9.67
N SER A 139 -6.52 -0.90 -8.67
CA SER A 139 -6.14 -0.17 -7.45
C SER A 139 -5.06 -0.90 -6.65
N ALA A 140 -5.16 -2.21 -6.51
CA ALA A 140 -4.13 -3.04 -5.87
C ALA A 140 -2.78 -2.93 -6.61
N ALA A 141 -2.80 -2.99 -7.93
CA ALA A 141 -1.59 -2.85 -8.74
C ALA A 141 -1.00 -1.43 -8.68
N GLU A 142 -1.87 -0.40 -8.72
CA GLU A 142 -1.48 1.00 -8.62
C GLU A 142 -0.83 1.29 -7.27
N ASN A 143 -1.47 0.97 -6.14
CA ASN A 143 -0.91 1.12 -4.79
C ASN A 143 0.48 0.49 -4.69
N SER A 144 0.60 -0.76 -5.14
CA SER A 144 1.85 -1.51 -5.10
C SER A 144 2.95 -0.84 -5.90
N VAL A 145 2.65 -0.37 -7.12
CA VAL A 145 3.63 0.33 -7.96
C VAL A 145 4.06 1.64 -7.32
N VAL A 146 3.11 2.43 -6.82
CA VAL A 146 3.38 3.72 -6.16
C VAL A 146 4.28 3.51 -4.94
N GLU A 147 3.89 2.62 -4.06
CA GLU A 147 4.61 2.43 -2.80
C GLU A 147 5.99 1.79 -3.00
N GLU A 148 6.09 0.72 -3.77
CA GLU A 148 7.37 0.01 -3.90
C GLU A 148 8.37 0.79 -4.75
N VAL A 149 7.92 1.45 -5.81
CA VAL A 149 8.81 2.28 -6.64
C VAL A 149 9.29 3.52 -5.88
N ILE A 150 8.40 4.21 -5.14
CA ILE A 150 8.73 5.47 -4.48
C ILE A 150 9.42 5.24 -3.14
N VAL A 151 8.81 4.44 -2.23
CA VAL A 151 9.26 4.33 -0.82
C VAL A 151 10.39 3.32 -0.67
N VAL A 152 10.41 2.26 -1.47
CA VAL A 152 11.51 1.30 -1.39
C VAL A 152 12.59 1.67 -2.42
N ALA A 153 12.33 1.57 -3.72
CA ALA A 153 13.39 1.66 -4.70
C ALA A 153 13.99 3.07 -4.85
N TYR A 154 13.13 4.08 -5.07
CA TYR A 154 13.61 5.44 -5.32
C TYR A 154 14.14 6.11 -4.05
N LEU A 155 13.42 6.01 -2.94
CA LEU A 155 13.86 6.61 -1.67
C LEU A 155 15.20 6.05 -1.23
N LEU A 156 15.37 4.72 -1.19
CA LEU A 156 16.64 4.08 -0.80
C LEU A 156 17.78 4.53 -1.70
N ARG A 157 17.57 4.57 -3.03
CA ARG A 157 18.56 5.08 -3.97
C ARG A 157 18.98 6.52 -3.63
N ARG A 158 18.02 7.39 -3.28
CA ARG A 158 18.32 8.79 -2.92
C ARG A 158 19.05 8.90 -1.60
N LEU A 159 18.66 8.13 -0.61
CA LEU A 159 19.34 8.11 0.68
C LEU A 159 20.77 7.58 0.57
N ASP A 160 20.98 6.52 -0.23
CA ASP A 160 22.31 5.98 -0.51
C ASP A 160 23.20 7.03 -1.21
N GLN A 161 22.66 7.80 -2.18
CA GLN A 161 23.37 8.91 -2.83
C GLN A 161 23.71 10.06 -1.88
N LEU A 162 22.93 10.25 -0.83
CA LEU A 162 23.18 11.23 0.24
C LEU A 162 24.11 10.72 1.34
N GLY A 163 24.63 9.49 1.21
CA GLY A 163 25.56 8.91 2.16
C GLY A 163 24.90 8.37 3.45
N TRP A 164 23.60 8.13 3.44
CA TRP A 164 22.92 7.52 4.59
C TRP A 164 23.37 6.07 4.78
N SER A 165 23.51 5.66 6.04
CA SER A 165 23.80 4.24 6.33
C SER A 165 22.64 3.33 5.90
N PRO A 166 22.93 2.06 5.56
CA PRO A 166 21.89 1.09 5.21
C PRO A 166 20.80 0.95 6.27
N MET A 167 21.17 1.02 7.54
CA MET A 167 20.22 0.94 8.66
C MET A 167 19.35 2.19 8.75
N ALA A 168 19.92 3.39 8.62
CA ALA A 168 19.17 4.63 8.64
C ALA A 168 18.16 4.69 7.48
N SER A 169 18.56 4.25 6.28
CA SER A 169 17.68 4.19 5.10
C SER A 169 16.54 3.17 5.29
N LEU A 170 16.83 2.00 5.89
CA LEU A 170 15.83 0.99 6.23
C LEU A 170 14.80 1.56 7.20
N VAL A 171 15.25 2.18 8.30
CA VAL A 171 14.36 2.76 9.31
C VAL A 171 13.51 3.88 8.70
N ALA A 172 14.11 4.80 7.93
CA ALA A 172 13.39 5.91 7.30
C ALA A 172 12.28 5.42 6.34
N SER A 173 12.58 4.44 5.48
CA SER A 173 11.61 3.87 4.55
C SER A 173 10.49 3.13 5.29
N SER A 174 10.82 2.32 6.29
CA SER A 174 9.86 1.51 7.03
C SER A 174 8.95 2.37 7.91
N VAL A 175 9.50 3.38 8.59
CA VAL A 175 8.71 4.32 9.39
C VAL A 175 7.79 5.16 8.51
N LEU A 176 8.27 5.64 7.36
CA LEU A 176 7.43 6.36 6.40
C LEU A 176 6.25 5.46 5.95
N ARG A 177 6.52 4.18 5.62
CA ARG A 177 5.47 3.22 5.25
C ARG A 177 4.43 3.07 6.38
N GLY A 178 4.84 2.83 7.59
CA GLY A 178 3.91 2.79 8.73
C GLY A 178 3.10 4.08 8.88
N SER A 179 3.74 5.24 8.69
CA SER A 179 3.12 6.54 8.94
C SER A 179 1.93 6.83 8.05
N TYR A 180 1.97 6.51 6.76
CA TYR A 180 0.81 6.73 5.89
C TYR A 180 -0.28 5.64 6.02
N HIS A 181 -0.06 4.62 6.85
CA HIS A 181 -1.09 3.65 7.24
C HIS A 181 -1.65 3.87 8.66
N LEU A 182 -1.18 4.91 9.36
CA LEU A 182 -1.61 5.21 10.74
C LEU A 182 -3.12 5.50 10.85
N TYR A 183 -3.76 5.96 9.76
CA TYR A 183 -5.22 6.16 9.71
C TYR A 183 -6.03 4.88 9.95
N GLN A 184 -5.42 3.70 9.80
CA GLN A 184 -6.02 2.40 10.13
C GLN A 184 -5.88 2.06 11.62
N GLY A 185 -5.09 2.82 12.37
CA GLY A 185 -4.76 2.61 13.77
C GLY A 185 -3.30 2.20 14.00
N ILE A 186 -2.93 2.02 15.26
CA ILE A 186 -1.56 1.66 15.65
C ILE A 186 -1.14 0.30 15.04
N GLY A 187 -2.07 -0.66 14.96
CA GLY A 187 -1.81 -1.94 14.31
C GLY A 187 -1.48 -1.77 12.82
N GLY A 188 -2.21 -0.89 12.11
CA GLY A 188 -1.90 -0.54 10.73
C GLY A 188 -0.49 0.03 10.57
N PHE A 189 -0.10 0.97 11.45
CA PHE A 189 1.26 1.52 11.49
C PHE A 189 2.31 0.42 11.69
N ILE A 190 2.17 -0.40 12.73
CA ILE A 190 3.17 -1.44 13.08
C ILE A 190 3.25 -2.50 11.98
N GLY A 191 2.11 -3.02 11.51
CA GLY A 191 2.06 -4.06 10.48
C GLY A 191 2.74 -3.61 9.19
N ASN A 192 2.43 -2.40 8.72
CA ASN A 192 3.03 -1.84 7.51
C ASN A 192 4.50 -1.44 7.70
N MET A 193 4.90 -0.98 8.89
CA MET A 193 6.31 -0.75 9.21
C MET A 193 7.11 -2.05 9.15
N VAL A 194 6.62 -3.14 9.72
CA VAL A 194 7.26 -4.47 9.67
C VAL A 194 7.34 -4.98 8.23
N MET A 195 6.26 -4.85 7.45
CA MET A 195 6.29 -5.16 6.01
C MET A 195 7.36 -4.32 5.29
N GLY A 196 7.48 -3.04 5.62
CA GLY A 196 8.52 -2.15 5.10
C GLY A 196 9.92 -2.66 5.38
N VAL A 197 10.21 -3.10 6.62
CA VAL A 197 11.50 -3.71 6.98
C VAL A 197 11.79 -4.92 6.09
N VAL A 198 10.84 -5.85 5.97
CA VAL A 198 11.00 -7.04 5.13
C VAL A 198 11.26 -6.66 3.67
N PHE A 199 10.48 -5.73 3.12
CA PHE A 199 10.59 -5.31 1.74
C PHE A 199 11.93 -4.60 1.45
N VAL A 200 12.41 -3.74 2.34
CA VAL A 200 13.73 -3.11 2.19
C VAL A 200 14.85 -4.14 2.22
N LEU A 201 14.80 -5.11 3.14
CA LEU A 201 15.80 -6.19 3.21
C LEU A 201 15.79 -7.04 1.93
N LEU A 202 14.62 -7.41 1.43
CA LEU A 202 14.48 -8.17 0.20
C LEU A 202 14.93 -7.36 -1.03
N TYR A 203 14.61 -6.07 -1.09
CA TYR A 203 15.10 -5.18 -2.14
C TYR A 203 16.62 -5.10 -2.15
N ARG A 204 17.24 -4.87 -1.00
CA ARG A 204 18.72 -4.85 -0.90
C ARG A 204 19.36 -6.19 -1.26
N ARG A 205 18.68 -7.30 -0.97
CA ARG A 205 19.18 -8.66 -1.29
C ARG A 205 19.05 -9.00 -2.77
N TRP A 206 17.99 -8.55 -3.44
CA TRP A 206 17.69 -8.92 -4.83
C TRP A 206 18.05 -7.84 -5.85
N GLY A 207 18.17 -6.59 -5.44
CA GLY A 207 18.39 -5.44 -6.33
C GLY A 207 17.22 -5.20 -7.28
N ARG A 208 16.01 -5.71 -6.96
CA ARG A 208 14.85 -5.66 -7.84
C ARG A 208 13.58 -5.34 -7.06
N VAL A 209 12.84 -4.33 -7.55
CA VAL A 209 11.54 -3.96 -6.98
C VAL A 209 10.40 -4.81 -7.56
N GLY A 210 10.56 -5.41 -8.72
CA GLY A 210 9.54 -6.24 -9.39
C GLY A 210 8.88 -7.29 -8.47
N PRO A 211 9.65 -8.15 -7.78
CA PRO A 211 9.07 -9.11 -6.83
C PRO A 211 8.24 -8.47 -5.71
N LEU A 212 8.63 -7.27 -5.26
CA LEU A 212 7.92 -6.57 -4.18
C LEU A 212 6.59 -6.00 -4.68
N VAL A 213 6.59 -5.43 -5.89
CA VAL A 213 5.35 -4.99 -6.55
C VAL A 213 4.39 -6.17 -6.70
N VAL A 214 4.87 -7.33 -7.17
CA VAL A 214 4.04 -8.54 -7.28
C VAL A 214 3.50 -8.95 -5.90
N ALA A 215 4.37 -9.01 -4.88
CA ALA A 215 3.96 -9.40 -3.53
C ALA A 215 2.87 -8.48 -2.99
N HIS A 216 3.07 -7.17 -3.06
CA HIS A 216 2.14 -6.18 -2.56
C HIS A 216 0.81 -6.20 -3.35
N THR A 217 0.87 -6.28 -4.68
CA THR A 217 -0.35 -6.43 -5.50
C THR A 217 -1.18 -7.64 -5.08
N LEU A 218 -0.53 -8.79 -4.82
CA LEU A 218 -1.23 -10.00 -4.38
C LEU A 218 -1.82 -9.85 -2.96
N LEU A 219 -1.13 -9.15 -2.06
CA LEU A 219 -1.66 -8.82 -0.72
C LEU A 219 -2.91 -7.95 -0.81
N ASP A 220 -2.87 -6.90 -1.63
CA ASP A 220 -4.00 -5.99 -1.80
C ASP A 220 -5.16 -6.66 -2.55
N ILE A 221 -4.89 -7.47 -3.59
CA ILE A 221 -5.94 -8.29 -4.23
C ILE A 221 -6.58 -9.23 -3.19
N GLY A 222 -5.78 -9.89 -2.36
CA GLY A 222 -6.27 -10.74 -1.28
C GLY A 222 -7.16 -9.96 -0.29
N ALA A 223 -6.77 -8.75 0.06
CA ALA A 223 -7.56 -7.88 0.94
C ALA A 223 -8.84 -7.37 0.25
N PHE A 224 -8.73 -6.78 -0.95
CA PHE A 224 -9.87 -6.09 -1.60
C PHE A 224 -10.86 -7.07 -2.20
N VAL A 225 -10.38 -7.96 -3.08
CA VAL A 225 -11.23 -8.96 -3.75
C VAL A 225 -11.65 -10.06 -2.78
N GLY A 226 -10.74 -10.50 -1.91
CA GLY A 226 -11.05 -11.48 -0.87
C GLY A 226 -12.13 -10.98 0.08
N TYR A 227 -12.04 -9.72 0.52
CA TYR A 227 -13.09 -9.09 1.33
C TYR A 227 -14.42 -9.01 0.57
N ALA A 228 -14.43 -8.51 -0.68
CA ALA A 228 -15.64 -8.41 -1.51
C ALA A 228 -16.36 -9.77 -1.67
N LEU A 229 -15.62 -10.87 -1.72
CA LEU A 229 -16.18 -12.22 -1.89
C LEU A 229 -16.65 -12.86 -0.58
N LEU A 230 -16.04 -12.51 0.57
CA LEU A 230 -16.20 -13.20 1.84
C LEU A 230 -16.97 -12.41 2.90
N ALA A 231 -17.04 -11.07 2.80
CA ALA A 231 -17.76 -10.24 3.75
C ALA A 231 -19.24 -10.67 3.83
N GLY A 232 -19.74 -10.80 5.06
CA GLY A 232 -21.08 -11.31 5.32
C GLY A 232 -21.27 -12.83 5.16
N LYS A 233 -20.22 -13.57 4.73
CA LYS A 233 -20.24 -15.03 4.61
C LYS A 233 -19.42 -15.73 5.69
N VAL A 234 -18.55 -14.99 6.37
CA VAL A 234 -17.68 -15.49 7.45
C VAL A 234 -17.73 -14.51 8.63
N ASP A 235 -17.89 -15.05 9.84
CA ASP A 235 -18.16 -14.24 11.05
C ASP A 235 -16.95 -13.42 11.54
N TRP A 236 -15.74 -13.80 11.14
CA TRP A 236 -14.50 -13.12 11.55
C TRP A 236 -14.15 -11.89 10.70
N LEU A 237 -14.78 -11.73 9.54
CA LEU A 237 -14.64 -10.52 8.72
C LEU A 237 -15.67 -9.47 9.16
N PRO A 238 -15.23 -8.21 9.40
CA PRO A 238 -16.16 -7.15 9.70
C PRO A 238 -17.04 -6.85 8.47
N THR A 239 -18.33 -6.66 8.69
CA THR A 239 -19.23 -6.05 7.70
C THR A 239 -19.27 -4.54 7.93
N PRO A 240 -19.49 -3.71 6.89
CA PRO A 240 -19.61 -2.26 7.00
C PRO A 240 -20.73 -1.84 7.94
#